data_4c37390c27a792fe1d3da4c3fbffdca4
#
_entry.id   4c37390c27a792fe1d3da4c3fbffdca4
#
_cell.length_a   1.000
_cell.length_b   1.000
_cell.length_c   1.000
_cell.angle_alpha   90.00
_cell.angle_beta   90.00
_cell.angle_gamma   90.00
#
_symmetry.space_group_name_H-M   'P 1'
#
loop_
_entity.id
_entity.type
_entity.pdbx_description
1 polymer ?
#
loop_
_entity_poly.entity_id
_entity_poly.type
_entity_poly.pdbx_seq_one_letter_code
_entity_poly.pdbx_strand_id
1 'polypeptide(L)'
;MIAKAQSLDAAFPPHDGLASLHHEASIPRPANDASESIDVAVLGGGPAGAAAARLLASHGHRVALVTRAPARPALAESLPPSVGKLLDRIGVRGAVDAADFVRATGNTVWWGSDEPRVESFGAGSLGWQVRRDTFDAVLLAEAERAGARVVRRAIVRDVARGADGDAHQLVHYESQGRQRSVAARWVLDCTGRAGLLARRQWRRADPAGRTLALVGVWERRGGWTMLGDETHTLVESYHGGWAWSVPVSRSRRYVTAMVDPSLTSVRRSEAADTLGVVYHAELAKAHRIGSLVRSGRGPARLAGAPFARDASSYDATRFADPGVLLVGDAASFVDPLSSYGIKKALSSAWLASVVVHTALVDESMQSAALELYDARERAMCDALRRRFAELSRDVASDATTEFWRARSAADAGDDGEPDVSALRRDPAVLAAFDAIRQRASIGLRPSDALRRSDRPTVRGDRVELAEHLFVPAFRDGVRYLRSIDLVTIVALAPMYDQVPDLYAAYNRAASPAPLPDFLGALSVLVAKGMLDLA
;
A
#
# COMPACT_ATOMS: atom_id res chain seq x y z
N MET A 1 -12.74 6.60 9.78
CA MET A 1 -11.28 6.49 9.86
C MET A 1 -10.72 5.67 8.71
N ILE A 2 -11.18 4.47 8.45
CA ILE A 2 -10.77 3.68 7.27
C ILE A 2 -11.29 4.31 5.96
N ALA A 3 -12.46 4.95 5.96
CA ALA A 3 -12.99 5.68 4.79
C ALA A 3 -12.17 6.92 4.40
N LYS A 4 -11.44 7.56 5.34
CA LYS A 4 -10.52 8.67 5.01
C LYS A 4 -9.22 8.22 4.33
N ALA A 5 -8.87 6.93 4.40
CA ALA A 5 -7.75 6.37 3.64
C ALA A 5 -8.01 6.32 2.11
N GLN A 6 -9.22 6.70 1.66
CA GLN A 6 -9.53 6.81 0.22
C GLN A 6 -8.84 8.01 -0.46
N SER A 7 -8.31 8.98 0.30
CA SER A 7 -7.67 10.16 -0.29
C SER A 7 -6.27 9.91 -0.89
N LEU A 8 -5.63 8.80 -0.54
CA LEU A 8 -4.38 8.36 -1.18
C LEU A 8 -4.57 7.78 -2.60
N ASP A 9 -5.82 7.71 -3.10
CA ASP A 9 -6.10 7.35 -4.51
C ASP A 9 -5.68 8.44 -5.52
N ALA A 10 -5.24 9.60 -5.05
CA ALA A 10 -4.78 10.70 -5.91
C ALA A 10 -3.45 10.42 -6.66
N ALA A 11 -2.76 9.33 -6.33
CA ALA A 11 -1.49 8.95 -6.93
C ALA A 11 -1.59 8.22 -8.29
N PHE A 12 -2.81 7.99 -8.82
CA PHE A 12 -2.99 7.18 -10.03
C PHE A 12 -3.66 7.98 -11.15
N PRO A 13 -2.99 8.16 -12.31
CA PRO A 13 -3.63 8.76 -13.48
C PRO A 13 -4.76 7.89 -14.04
N PRO A 14 -5.74 8.49 -14.75
CA PRO A 14 -6.83 7.75 -15.39
C PRO A 14 -6.33 6.84 -16.51
N HIS A 15 -7.04 5.74 -16.71
CA HIS A 15 -6.75 4.78 -17.79
C HIS A 15 -7.47 5.11 -19.07
N ASP A 16 -6.73 5.19 -20.15
CA ASP A 16 -7.26 4.93 -21.50
C ASP A 16 -7.06 3.44 -21.82
N GLY A 17 -8.14 2.83 -22.25
CA GLY A 17 -8.39 1.45 -22.58
C GLY A 17 -7.23 0.51 -22.84
N LEU A 18 -7.14 -0.54 -22.05
CA LEU A 18 -6.39 -1.74 -22.37
C LEU A 18 -7.18 -2.61 -23.35
N ALA A 19 -6.74 -2.62 -24.61
CA ALA A 19 -7.17 -3.64 -25.56
C ALA A 19 -6.66 -5.01 -25.10
N SER A 20 -7.56 -5.99 -25.04
CA SER A 20 -7.27 -7.37 -24.68
C SER A 20 -6.32 -8.01 -25.72
N LEU A 21 -5.08 -8.23 -25.29
CA LEU A 21 -4.13 -9.05 -26.04
C LEU A 21 -4.27 -10.51 -25.60
N HIS A 22 -5.07 -11.29 -26.32
CA HIS A 22 -5.00 -12.75 -26.30
C HIS A 22 -3.84 -13.18 -27.18
N HIS A 23 -2.75 -13.64 -26.57
CA HIS A 23 -1.69 -14.36 -27.26
C HIS A 23 -1.67 -15.80 -26.74
N GLU A 24 -1.81 -16.77 -27.65
CA GLU A 24 -1.66 -18.19 -27.35
C GLU A 24 -0.22 -18.49 -26.92
N ALA A 25 -0.08 -19.00 -25.70
CA ALA A 25 1.21 -19.32 -25.10
C ALA A 25 1.68 -20.71 -25.55
N SER A 26 2.84 -20.78 -26.19
CA SER A 26 3.61 -22.00 -26.41
C SER A 26 4.32 -22.43 -25.13
N ILE A 27 4.26 -23.72 -24.78
CA ILE A 27 4.83 -24.35 -23.58
C ILE A 27 6.37 -24.29 -23.62
N PRO A 28 7.06 -23.76 -22.60
CA PRO A 28 8.53 -23.72 -22.59
C PRO A 28 9.16 -25.04 -22.17
N ARG A 29 10.27 -25.40 -22.81
CA ARG A 29 11.15 -26.56 -22.53
C ARG A 29 11.95 -26.36 -21.24
N PRO A 30 12.33 -27.43 -20.51
CA PRO A 30 13.20 -27.33 -19.35
C PRO A 30 14.63 -26.97 -19.75
N ALA A 31 15.18 -25.88 -19.17
CA ALA A 31 16.51 -25.38 -19.42
C ALA A 31 17.56 -25.96 -18.44
N ASN A 32 18.71 -26.26 -18.96
CA ASN A 32 19.91 -26.74 -18.27
C ASN A 32 20.58 -25.64 -17.43
N ASP A 33 21.23 -26.03 -16.36
CA ASP A 33 21.83 -25.30 -15.24
C ASP A 33 23.09 -24.44 -15.54
N ALA A 34 23.24 -23.82 -16.68
CA ALA A 34 24.36 -22.95 -16.96
C ALA A 34 23.89 -21.49 -17.16
N SER A 35 24.18 -20.65 -16.18
CA SER A 35 24.20 -19.17 -16.24
C SER A 35 23.17 -18.48 -17.18
N GLU A 36 21.91 -18.83 -17.04
CA GLU A 36 20.87 -18.10 -17.78
C GLU A 36 20.72 -16.71 -17.17
N SER A 37 21.14 -15.70 -17.93
CA SER A 37 20.88 -14.30 -17.60
C SER A 37 19.40 -14.01 -17.78
N ILE A 38 18.77 -13.47 -16.75
CA ILE A 38 17.37 -13.03 -16.77
C ILE A 38 17.27 -11.52 -16.63
N ASP A 39 16.11 -10.97 -16.95
CA ASP A 39 15.92 -9.53 -16.83
C ASP A 39 15.66 -9.14 -15.36
N VAL A 40 14.82 -9.91 -14.63
CA VAL A 40 14.43 -9.55 -13.27
C VAL A 40 14.40 -10.77 -12.34
N ALA A 41 15.08 -10.68 -11.20
CA ALA A 41 14.95 -11.59 -10.09
C ALA A 41 14.06 -10.98 -9.01
N VAL A 42 12.96 -11.64 -8.65
CA VAL A 42 12.04 -11.24 -7.60
C VAL A 42 12.26 -12.13 -6.37
N LEU A 43 12.59 -11.54 -5.23
CA LEU A 43 12.91 -12.24 -3.99
C LEU A 43 11.70 -12.22 -3.05
N GLY A 44 10.99 -13.33 -2.93
CA GLY A 44 9.81 -13.48 -2.08
C GLY A 44 8.50 -13.57 -2.86
N GLY A 45 7.67 -14.55 -2.52
CA GLY A 45 6.39 -14.87 -3.18
C GLY A 45 5.15 -14.41 -2.40
N GLY A 46 5.26 -13.35 -1.59
CA GLY A 46 4.11 -12.67 -0.99
C GLY A 46 3.42 -11.73 -1.98
N PRO A 47 2.42 -10.93 -1.54
CA PRO A 47 1.64 -10.07 -2.42
C PRO A 47 2.47 -9.15 -3.30
N ALA A 48 3.51 -8.52 -2.75
CA ALA A 48 4.39 -7.64 -3.50
C ALA A 48 5.13 -8.38 -4.61
N GLY A 49 5.81 -9.50 -4.27
CA GLY A 49 6.62 -10.22 -5.24
C GLY A 49 5.79 -10.92 -6.31
N ALA A 50 4.66 -11.53 -5.94
CA ALA A 50 3.77 -12.17 -6.91
C ALA A 50 3.17 -11.14 -7.89
N ALA A 51 2.75 -9.98 -7.39
CA ALA A 51 2.22 -8.90 -8.23
C ALA A 51 3.30 -8.32 -9.18
N ALA A 52 4.50 -8.05 -8.67
CA ALA A 52 5.60 -7.54 -9.48
C ALA A 52 6.02 -8.54 -10.56
N ALA A 53 6.18 -9.82 -10.17
CA ALA A 53 6.56 -10.88 -11.12
C ALA A 53 5.52 -11.05 -12.22
N ARG A 54 4.23 -11.01 -11.86
CA ARG A 54 3.14 -11.09 -12.83
C ARG A 54 3.18 -9.96 -13.84
N LEU A 55 3.26 -8.71 -13.35
CA LEU A 55 3.27 -7.53 -14.20
C LEU A 55 4.48 -7.52 -15.16
N LEU A 56 5.67 -7.77 -14.64
CA LEU A 56 6.89 -7.79 -15.45
C LEU A 56 6.89 -8.92 -16.47
N ALA A 57 6.41 -10.11 -16.11
CA ALA A 57 6.24 -11.22 -17.06
C ALA A 57 5.19 -10.88 -18.13
N SER A 58 4.10 -10.19 -17.78
CA SER A 58 3.09 -9.72 -18.74
C SER A 58 3.65 -8.70 -19.74
N HIS A 59 4.69 -7.94 -19.37
CA HIS A 59 5.43 -7.04 -20.28
C HIS A 59 6.48 -7.79 -21.13
N GLY A 60 6.56 -9.13 -21.04
CA GLY A 60 7.48 -9.93 -21.83
C GLY A 60 8.89 -10.07 -21.27
N HIS A 61 9.15 -9.59 -20.04
CA HIS A 61 10.47 -9.74 -19.39
C HIS A 61 10.67 -11.17 -18.88
N ARG A 62 11.92 -11.64 -18.89
CA ARG A 62 12.34 -12.92 -18.29
C ARG A 62 12.44 -12.75 -16.78
N VAL A 63 11.43 -13.25 -16.05
CA VAL A 63 11.32 -13.09 -14.60
C VAL A 63 11.52 -14.41 -13.88
N ALA A 64 12.40 -14.44 -12.88
CA ALA A 64 12.47 -15.53 -11.92
C ALA A 64 12.07 -15.04 -10.52
N LEU A 65 11.09 -15.68 -9.92
CA LEU A 65 10.65 -15.43 -8.55
C LEU A 65 11.12 -16.56 -7.64
N VAL A 66 11.95 -16.21 -6.64
CA VAL A 66 12.47 -17.16 -5.66
C VAL A 66 11.71 -17.01 -4.35
N THR A 67 11.03 -18.06 -3.89
CA THR A 67 10.21 -18.01 -2.68
C THR A 67 10.43 -19.20 -1.75
N ARG A 68 10.52 -18.91 -0.44
CA ARG A 68 10.50 -19.93 0.61
C ARG A 68 9.12 -20.56 0.77
N ALA A 69 9.01 -21.63 1.53
CA ALA A 69 7.73 -22.15 1.96
C ALA A 69 6.93 -21.09 2.73
N PRO A 70 5.58 -21.07 2.62
CA PRO A 70 4.74 -20.14 3.36
C PRO A 70 4.97 -20.22 4.86
N ALA A 71 4.93 -19.08 5.52
CA ALA A 71 5.04 -19.01 6.98
C ALA A 71 3.81 -19.69 7.62
N ARG A 72 4.04 -20.48 8.66
CA ARG A 72 2.98 -21.12 9.44
C ARG A 72 3.12 -20.74 10.93
N PRO A 73 2.01 -20.49 11.62
CA PRO A 73 0.64 -20.32 11.12
C PRO A 73 0.54 -19.10 10.20
N ALA A 74 -0.40 -19.18 9.23
CA ALA A 74 -0.70 -18.04 8.36
C ALA A 74 -1.47 -16.94 9.12
N LEU A 75 -1.33 -15.69 8.69
CA LEU A 75 -2.13 -14.56 9.18
C LEU A 75 -3.44 -14.45 8.39
N ALA A 76 -4.40 -13.72 8.94
CA ALA A 76 -5.55 -13.22 8.22
C ALA A 76 -5.47 -11.69 8.12
N GLU A 77 -5.97 -11.14 7.02
CA GLU A 77 -6.00 -9.70 6.77
C GLU A 77 -7.34 -9.28 6.15
N SER A 78 -7.71 -8.04 6.42
CA SER A 78 -8.89 -7.39 5.85
C SER A 78 -8.47 -6.46 4.72
N LEU A 79 -9.04 -6.65 3.55
CA LEU A 79 -8.80 -5.82 2.36
C LEU A 79 -10.02 -4.93 2.13
N PRO A 80 -9.87 -3.60 2.22
CA PRO A 80 -10.97 -2.69 1.93
C PRO A 80 -11.30 -2.70 0.42
N PRO A 81 -12.51 -2.24 0.02
CA PRO A 81 -12.93 -2.21 -1.39
C PRO A 81 -11.96 -1.47 -2.32
N SER A 82 -11.26 -0.45 -1.79
CA SER A 82 -10.27 0.32 -2.56
C SER A 82 -9.08 -0.50 -3.08
N VAL A 83 -8.82 -1.69 -2.55
CA VAL A 83 -7.82 -2.63 -3.09
C VAL A 83 -8.25 -3.19 -4.44
N GLY A 84 -9.56 -3.23 -4.73
CA GLY A 84 -10.11 -3.74 -5.98
C GLY A 84 -9.48 -3.10 -7.22
N LYS A 85 -9.29 -1.78 -7.24
CA LYS A 85 -8.64 -1.07 -8.35
C LYS A 85 -7.20 -1.54 -8.60
N LEU A 86 -6.45 -1.89 -7.54
CA LEU A 86 -5.10 -2.45 -7.69
C LEU A 86 -5.14 -3.88 -8.20
N LEU A 87 -6.08 -4.70 -7.71
CA LEU A 87 -6.28 -6.05 -8.21
C LEU A 87 -6.66 -6.07 -9.70
N ASP A 88 -7.49 -5.11 -10.14
CA ASP A 88 -7.84 -4.92 -11.54
C ASP A 88 -6.61 -4.50 -12.37
N ARG A 89 -5.85 -3.52 -11.88
CA ARG A 89 -4.62 -3.05 -12.54
C ARG A 89 -3.55 -4.12 -12.66
N ILE A 90 -3.39 -4.95 -11.64
CA ILE A 90 -2.49 -6.10 -11.66
C ILE A 90 -3.09 -7.24 -12.51
N GLY A 91 -4.39 -7.23 -12.79
CA GLY A 91 -5.11 -8.24 -13.57
C GLY A 91 -5.36 -9.54 -12.80
N VAL A 92 -5.49 -9.48 -11.47
CA VAL A 92 -5.73 -10.66 -10.60
C VAL A 92 -7.10 -10.65 -9.93
N ARG A 93 -7.94 -9.64 -10.20
CA ARG A 93 -9.24 -9.46 -9.57
C ARG A 93 -10.12 -10.68 -9.69
N GLY A 94 -10.28 -11.23 -10.89
CA GLY A 94 -11.11 -12.41 -11.16
C GLY A 94 -10.64 -13.64 -10.36
N ALA A 95 -9.33 -13.86 -10.25
CA ALA A 95 -8.79 -14.97 -9.48
C ALA A 95 -9.02 -14.80 -7.96
N VAL A 96 -8.93 -13.57 -7.44
CA VAL A 96 -9.22 -13.25 -6.04
C VAL A 96 -10.71 -13.40 -5.74
N ASP A 97 -11.60 -12.95 -6.62
CA ASP A 97 -13.04 -13.09 -6.47
C ASP A 97 -13.49 -14.56 -6.54
N ALA A 98 -12.81 -15.39 -7.34
CA ALA A 98 -13.06 -16.83 -7.45
C ALA A 98 -12.54 -17.66 -6.27
N ALA A 99 -11.72 -17.07 -5.38
CA ALA A 99 -11.08 -17.80 -4.27
C ALA A 99 -11.96 -17.96 -3.01
N ASP A 100 -13.24 -17.65 -3.08
CA ASP A 100 -14.26 -17.84 -2.03
C ASP A 100 -13.87 -17.20 -0.66
N PHE A 101 -13.24 -16.04 -0.70
CA PHE A 101 -12.97 -15.25 0.50
C PHE A 101 -14.25 -14.63 1.05
N VAL A 102 -14.35 -14.53 2.38
CA VAL A 102 -15.46 -13.81 3.03
C VAL A 102 -15.48 -12.37 2.51
N ARG A 103 -16.64 -11.93 2.02
CA ARG A 103 -16.82 -10.56 1.53
C ARG A 103 -17.10 -9.63 2.70
N ALA A 104 -16.20 -8.68 2.93
CA ALA A 104 -16.34 -7.69 3.98
C ALA A 104 -17.32 -6.59 3.57
N THR A 105 -18.32 -6.33 4.41
CA THR A 105 -19.32 -5.27 4.20
C THR A 105 -18.98 -3.99 4.94
N GLY A 106 -18.01 -4.02 5.86
CA GLY A 106 -17.63 -2.86 6.65
C GLY A 106 -16.65 -3.15 7.78
N ASN A 107 -16.56 -2.18 8.67
CA ASN A 107 -15.78 -2.25 9.90
C ASN A 107 -16.62 -1.79 11.09
N THR A 108 -16.33 -2.30 12.28
CA THR A 108 -16.85 -1.79 13.54
C THR A 108 -15.66 -1.44 14.45
N VAL A 109 -15.58 -0.19 14.87
CA VAL A 109 -14.39 0.39 15.50
C VAL A 109 -14.76 1.06 16.82
N TRP A 110 -14.11 0.66 17.89
CA TRP A 110 -14.10 1.32 19.21
C TRP A 110 -12.71 1.93 19.41
N TRP A 111 -12.60 3.24 19.22
CA TRP A 111 -11.31 3.92 19.21
C TRP A 111 -11.31 5.19 20.05
N GLY A 112 -10.64 5.15 21.19
CA GLY A 112 -10.68 6.20 22.18
C GLY A 112 -12.09 6.46 22.76
N SER A 113 -13.03 5.53 22.57
CA SER A 113 -14.42 5.68 22.98
C SER A 113 -15.08 4.31 23.12
N ASP A 114 -16.00 4.21 24.07
CA ASP A 114 -16.87 3.04 24.25
C ASP A 114 -17.99 2.94 23.19
N GLU A 115 -18.29 4.04 22.50
CA GLU A 115 -19.29 4.08 21.44
C GLU A 115 -18.73 3.52 20.14
N PRO A 116 -19.42 2.54 19.51
CA PRO A 116 -18.97 1.95 18.26
C PRO A 116 -19.19 2.89 17.09
N ARG A 117 -18.15 3.05 16.26
CA ARG A 117 -18.32 3.61 14.94
C ARG A 117 -18.43 2.48 13.92
N VAL A 118 -19.60 2.36 13.30
CA VAL A 118 -19.87 1.39 12.25
C VAL A 118 -19.65 2.06 10.89
N GLU A 119 -18.73 1.54 10.12
CA GLU A 119 -18.42 2.01 8.76
C GLU A 119 -18.87 0.93 7.77
N SER A 120 -20.00 1.15 7.09
CA SER A 120 -20.44 0.27 6.02
C SER A 120 -19.80 0.67 4.69
N PHE A 121 -19.31 -0.31 3.94
CA PHE A 121 -18.89 -0.09 2.57
C PHE A 121 -20.15 0.02 1.70
N GLY A 122 -20.31 1.06 0.93
CA GLY A 122 -21.53 1.32 0.17
C GLY A 122 -22.00 0.13 -0.68
N ALA A 123 -23.28 0.12 -1.05
CA ALA A 123 -23.91 -0.95 -1.83
C ALA A 123 -23.11 -1.27 -3.08
N GLY A 124 -22.76 -2.56 -3.28
CA GLY A 124 -21.94 -3.03 -4.40
C GLY A 124 -20.41 -2.87 -4.23
N SER A 125 -19.94 -2.26 -3.14
CA SER A 125 -18.51 -2.07 -2.87
C SER A 125 -18.08 -2.94 -1.69
N LEU A 126 -17.73 -4.20 -1.94
CA LEU A 126 -17.33 -5.15 -0.90
C LEU A 126 -15.80 -5.31 -0.85
N GLY A 127 -15.29 -5.46 0.38
CA GLY A 127 -13.91 -5.88 0.63
C GLY A 127 -13.74 -7.40 0.65
N TRP A 128 -12.57 -7.87 1.09
CA TRP A 128 -12.24 -9.29 1.25
C TRP A 128 -11.58 -9.53 2.60
N GLN A 129 -11.99 -10.61 3.26
CA GLN A 129 -11.30 -11.14 4.44
C GLN A 129 -10.47 -12.33 4.00
N VAL A 130 -9.16 -12.18 3.98
CA VAL A 130 -8.28 -13.17 3.36
C VAL A 130 -7.38 -13.87 4.36
N ARG A 131 -7.13 -15.16 4.14
CA ARG A 131 -5.99 -15.85 4.74
C ARG A 131 -4.79 -15.69 3.82
N ARG A 132 -3.66 -15.30 4.38
CA ARG A 132 -2.43 -15.00 3.64
C ARG A 132 -1.88 -16.18 2.86
N ASP A 133 -1.97 -17.40 3.40
CA ASP A 133 -1.52 -18.60 2.70
C ASP A 133 -2.30 -18.85 1.40
N THR A 134 -3.62 -18.66 1.44
CA THR A 134 -4.51 -18.82 0.27
C THR A 134 -4.36 -17.64 -0.69
N PHE A 135 -4.39 -16.42 -0.17
CA PHE A 135 -4.27 -15.20 -0.98
C PHE A 135 -2.93 -15.13 -1.72
N ASP A 136 -1.83 -15.38 -0.99
CA ASP A 136 -0.48 -15.38 -1.58
C ASP A 136 -0.36 -16.49 -2.65
N ALA A 137 -0.96 -17.67 -2.43
CA ALA A 137 -0.96 -18.76 -3.41
C ALA A 137 -1.73 -18.41 -4.70
N VAL A 138 -2.88 -17.71 -4.58
CA VAL A 138 -3.65 -17.22 -5.73
C VAL A 138 -2.81 -16.25 -6.57
N LEU A 139 -2.18 -15.26 -5.93
CA LEU A 139 -1.35 -14.29 -6.64
C LEU A 139 -0.13 -14.95 -7.30
N LEU A 140 0.48 -15.92 -6.61
CA LEU A 140 1.65 -16.63 -7.13
C LEU A 140 1.29 -17.48 -8.36
N ALA A 141 0.10 -18.13 -8.37
CA ALA A 141 -0.38 -18.86 -9.51
C ALA A 141 -0.66 -17.94 -10.71
N GLU A 142 -1.14 -16.72 -10.47
CA GLU A 142 -1.33 -15.72 -11.52
C GLU A 142 0.00 -15.24 -12.12
N ALA A 143 1.04 -15.12 -11.29
CA ALA A 143 2.38 -14.78 -11.77
C ALA A 143 2.94 -15.89 -12.69
N GLU A 144 2.74 -17.17 -12.34
CA GLU A 144 3.13 -18.29 -13.21
C GLU A 144 2.35 -18.32 -14.53
N ARG A 145 1.04 -18.08 -14.47
CA ARG A 145 0.23 -18.01 -15.72
C ARG A 145 0.67 -16.86 -16.63
N ALA A 146 1.20 -15.78 -16.07
CA ALA A 146 1.77 -14.68 -16.85
C ALA A 146 3.17 -14.99 -17.42
N GLY A 147 3.77 -16.14 -17.09
CA GLY A 147 5.07 -16.57 -17.61
C GLY A 147 6.25 -16.40 -16.65
N ALA A 148 6.03 -15.97 -15.41
CA ALA A 148 7.11 -15.90 -14.42
C ALA A 148 7.57 -17.31 -14.00
N ARG A 149 8.88 -17.55 -13.98
CA ARG A 149 9.47 -18.79 -13.45
C ARG A 149 9.50 -18.74 -11.93
N VAL A 150 8.66 -19.52 -11.25
CA VAL A 150 8.60 -19.54 -9.78
C VAL A 150 9.40 -20.70 -9.20
N VAL A 151 10.46 -20.37 -8.46
CA VAL A 151 11.31 -21.31 -7.72
C VAL A 151 10.80 -21.40 -6.28
N ARG A 152 9.98 -22.44 -6.01
CA ARG A 152 9.37 -22.65 -4.69
C ARG A 152 10.29 -23.38 -3.73
N ARG A 153 10.05 -23.19 -2.43
CA ARG A 153 10.82 -23.80 -1.33
C ARG A 153 12.32 -23.53 -1.45
N ALA A 154 12.64 -22.34 -1.91
CA ALA A 154 14.00 -21.86 -2.06
C ALA A 154 14.26 -20.69 -1.10
N ILE A 155 15.48 -20.62 -0.60
CA ILE A 155 15.89 -19.58 0.34
C ILE A 155 17.00 -18.77 -0.31
N VAL A 156 16.73 -17.49 -0.59
CA VAL A 156 17.76 -16.57 -1.03
C VAL A 156 18.73 -16.33 0.12
N ARG A 157 20.01 -16.54 -0.15
CA ARG A 157 21.10 -16.41 0.84
C ARG A 157 21.79 -15.07 0.70
N ASP A 158 22.03 -14.65 -0.53
CA ASP A 158 22.79 -13.45 -0.84
C ASP A 158 22.44 -12.87 -2.20
N VAL A 159 22.74 -11.57 -2.37
CA VAL A 159 22.77 -10.87 -3.64
C VAL A 159 24.08 -10.11 -3.69
N ALA A 160 24.90 -10.41 -4.68
CA ALA A 160 26.17 -9.73 -4.95
C ALA A 160 26.06 -8.93 -6.25
N ARG A 161 26.75 -7.78 -6.33
CA ARG A 161 26.98 -7.12 -7.62
C ARG A 161 27.87 -8.00 -8.49
N GLY A 162 27.62 -8.02 -9.79
CA GLY A 162 28.54 -8.61 -10.74
C GLY A 162 29.95 -8.01 -10.63
N ALA A 163 30.93 -8.70 -11.16
CA ALA A 163 32.32 -8.21 -11.18
C ALA A 163 32.40 -6.86 -11.93
N ASP A 164 33.50 -6.13 -11.73
CA ASP A 164 33.69 -4.79 -12.32
C ASP A 164 33.36 -4.78 -13.82
N GLY A 165 32.40 -3.93 -14.18
CA GLY A 165 31.86 -3.79 -15.54
C GLY A 165 30.63 -4.63 -15.89
N ASP A 166 30.19 -5.54 -15.01
CA ASP A 166 28.94 -6.30 -15.19
C ASP A 166 27.77 -5.59 -14.51
N ALA A 167 26.77 -5.18 -15.30
CA ALA A 167 25.55 -4.56 -14.80
C ALA A 167 24.59 -5.54 -14.08
N HIS A 168 24.91 -6.84 -14.05
CA HIS A 168 24.06 -7.86 -13.46
C HIS A 168 24.25 -7.97 -11.94
N GLN A 169 23.15 -8.31 -11.26
CA GLN A 169 23.15 -8.74 -9.87
C GLN A 169 23.17 -10.27 -9.82
N LEU A 170 24.04 -10.85 -9.02
CA LEU A 170 24.12 -12.30 -8.84
C LEU A 170 23.33 -12.73 -7.61
N VAL A 171 22.21 -13.39 -7.81
CA VAL A 171 21.34 -13.89 -6.73
C VAL A 171 21.71 -15.32 -6.39
N HIS A 172 22.19 -15.54 -5.17
CA HIS A 172 22.51 -16.86 -4.63
C HIS A 172 21.33 -17.39 -3.80
N TYR A 173 20.87 -18.58 -4.11
CA TYR A 173 19.79 -19.22 -3.36
C TYR A 173 20.00 -20.71 -3.20
N GLU A 174 19.40 -21.28 -2.17
CA GLU A 174 19.39 -22.71 -1.90
C GLU A 174 18.01 -23.27 -2.26
N SER A 175 17.98 -24.33 -3.05
CA SER A 175 16.75 -25.04 -3.40
C SER A 175 17.03 -26.54 -3.38
N GLN A 176 16.18 -27.31 -2.70
CA GLN A 176 16.32 -28.78 -2.56
C GLN A 176 17.71 -29.20 -2.04
N GLY A 177 18.28 -28.46 -1.08
CA GLY A 177 19.60 -28.71 -0.50
C GLY A 177 20.79 -28.41 -1.42
N ARG A 178 20.56 -27.79 -2.60
CA ARG A 178 21.61 -27.40 -3.54
C ARG A 178 21.74 -25.89 -3.63
N GLN A 179 22.96 -25.40 -3.63
CA GLN A 179 23.29 -24.01 -3.94
C GLN A 179 23.10 -23.78 -5.44
N ARG A 180 22.46 -22.66 -5.76
CA ARG A 180 22.21 -22.21 -7.12
C ARG A 180 22.41 -20.70 -7.21
N SER A 181 22.65 -20.21 -8.41
CA SER A 181 22.74 -18.78 -8.67
C SER A 181 22.02 -18.42 -9.97
N VAL A 182 21.58 -17.18 -10.06
CA VAL A 182 21.01 -16.59 -11.27
C VAL A 182 21.50 -15.15 -11.41
N ALA A 183 21.95 -14.78 -12.59
CA ALA A 183 22.33 -13.41 -12.94
C ALA A 183 21.10 -12.66 -13.45
N ALA A 184 20.82 -11.47 -12.90
CA ALA A 184 19.68 -10.66 -13.27
C ALA A 184 20.09 -9.19 -13.44
N ARG A 185 19.52 -8.48 -14.43
CA ARG A 185 19.71 -7.02 -14.57
C ARG A 185 19.09 -6.26 -13.40
N TRP A 186 17.97 -6.74 -12.88
CA TRP A 186 17.24 -6.14 -11.76
C TRP A 186 16.92 -7.15 -10.68
N VAL A 187 17.01 -6.72 -9.42
CA VAL A 187 16.57 -7.47 -8.25
C VAL A 187 15.52 -6.67 -7.50
N LEU A 188 14.37 -7.28 -7.27
CA LEU A 188 13.30 -6.73 -6.43
C LEU A 188 13.29 -7.47 -5.09
N ASP A 189 13.67 -6.77 -4.02
CA ASP A 189 13.54 -7.32 -2.66
C ASP A 189 12.09 -7.21 -2.19
N CYS A 190 11.36 -8.31 -2.38
CA CYS A 190 9.98 -8.51 -1.93
C CYS A 190 9.92 -9.48 -0.75
N THR A 191 11.00 -9.60 0.04
CA THR A 191 11.10 -10.57 1.15
C THR A 191 10.29 -10.18 2.37
N GLY A 192 9.51 -9.10 2.27
CA GLY A 192 8.64 -8.60 3.33
C GLY A 192 9.46 -8.16 4.54
N ARG A 193 8.96 -8.38 5.74
CA ARG A 193 9.65 -7.97 6.98
C ARG A 193 11.07 -8.55 7.14
N ALA A 194 11.41 -9.63 6.43
CA ALA A 194 12.78 -10.14 6.41
C ALA A 194 13.75 -9.09 5.84
N GLY A 195 13.38 -8.41 4.75
CA GLY A 195 14.13 -7.32 4.12
C GLY A 195 15.57 -7.70 3.87
N LEU A 196 15.80 -8.67 2.98
CA LEU A 196 17.11 -9.29 2.79
C LEU A 196 18.20 -8.25 2.52
N LEU A 197 17.92 -7.29 1.63
CA LEU A 197 18.87 -6.25 1.25
C LEU A 197 18.79 -5.05 2.20
N ALA A 198 17.57 -4.62 2.55
CA ALA A 198 17.38 -3.46 3.41
C ALA A 198 18.04 -3.61 4.79
N ARG A 199 17.94 -4.80 5.40
CA ARG A 199 18.52 -5.06 6.73
C ARG A 199 20.02 -4.90 6.81
N ARG A 200 20.70 -5.08 5.72
CA ARG A 200 22.17 -5.03 5.70
C ARG A 200 22.70 -3.61 5.74
N GLN A 201 22.00 -2.66 5.11
CA GLN A 201 22.57 -1.33 4.88
C GLN A 201 21.58 -0.17 5.05
N TRP A 202 20.27 -0.37 4.81
CA TRP A 202 19.33 0.73 4.63
C TRP A 202 18.21 0.77 5.64
N ARG A 203 17.96 -0.31 6.42
CA ARG A 203 16.86 -0.35 7.39
C ARG A 203 17.14 0.50 8.62
N ARG A 204 16.19 1.35 8.95
CA ARG A 204 16.16 2.17 10.16
C ARG A 204 14.95 1.77 11.01
N ALA A 205 15.19 1.41 12.27
CA ALA A 205 14.12 1.12 13.22
C ALA A 205 13.37 2.40 13.61
N ASP A 206 12.07 2.29 13.84
CA ASP A 206 11.26 3.38 14.34
C ASP A 206 11.56 3.61 15.84
N PRO A 207 11.85 4.85 16.26
CA PRO A 207 12.12 5.16 17.67
C PRO A 207 10.87 5.02 18.57
N ALA A 208 9.65 4.99 17.99
CA ALA A 208 8.40 4.83 18.76
C ALA A 208 8.29 3.50 19.52
N GLY A 209 9.31 2.63 19.43
CA GLY A 209 9.39 1.40 20.22
C GLY A 209 9.02 0.15 19.45
N ARG A 210 8.93 -0.95 20.20
CA ARG A 210 8.63 -2.27 19.65
C ARG A 210 7.14 -2.57 19.73
N THR A 211 6.64 -3.25 18.72
CA THR A 211 5.27 -3.78 18.72
C THR A 211 5.29 -5.28 18.46
N LEU A 212 4.52 -6.03 19.23
CA LEU A 212 4.32 -7.45 19.06
C LEU A 212 2.84 -7.72 18.78
N ALA A 213 2.54 -8.44 17.71
CA ALA A 213 1.21 -8.96 17.42
C ALA A 213 1.05 -10.35 18.04
N LEU A 214 0.16 -10.48 19.02
CA LEU A 214 -0.23 -11.74 19.63
C LEU A 214 -1.49 -12.23 18.93
N VAL A 215 -1.42 -13.38 18.26
CA VAL A 215 -2.48 -13.86 17.35
C VAL A 215 -3.08 -15.16 17.87
N GLY A 216 -4.39 -15.18 18.02
CA GLY A 216 -5.18 -16.39 18.29
C GLY A 216 -6.16 -16.67 17.16
N VAL A 217 -6.26 -17.93 16.77
CA VAL A 217 -7.27 -18.39 15.81
C VAL A 217 -8.41 -19.01 16.59
N TRP A 218 -9.58 -18.40 16.51
CA TRP A 218 -10.75 -18.81 17.29
C TRP A 218 -11.79 -19.47 16.40
N GLU A 219 -12.41 -20.52 16.95
CA GLU A 219 -13.50 -21.25 16.31
C GLU A 219 -14.73 -21.29 17.21
N ARG A 220 -15.90 -21.16 16.57
CA ARG A 220 -17.21 -21.32 17.23
C ARG A 220 -18.17 -22.07 16.32
N ARG A 221 -18.67 -23.24 16.73
CA ARG A 221 -19.55 -24.10 15.93
C ARG A 221 -20.87 -23.37 15.74
N GLY A 222 -21.49 -22.64 16.03
CA GLY A 222 -22.78 -21.96 15.75
C GLY A 222 -22.63 -20.64 15.02
N GLY A 223 -21.41 -20.25 14.65
CA GLY A 223 -21.11 -18.92 14.14
C GLY A 223 -20.97 -17.88 15.27
N TRP A 224 -20.79 -16.63 14.88
CA TRP A 224 -20.51 -15.53 15.79
C TRP A 224 -21.73 -14.62 15.91
N THR A 225 -22.28 -14.47 17.13
CA THR A 225 -23.32 -13.48 17.40
C THR A 225 -22.65 -12.16 17.73
N MET A 226 -22.88 -11.14 16.92
CA MET A 226 -22.23 -9.85 17.04
C MET A 226 -23.25 -8.71 17.02
N LEU A 227 -22.83 -7.57 17.57
CA LEU A 227 -23.44 -6.30 17.27
C LEU A 227 -23.00 -5.91 15.86
N GLY A 228 -23.93 -5.92 14.89
CA GLY A 228 -23.63 -5.59 13.50
C GLY A 228 -23.43 -6.82 12.60
N ASP A 229 -22.75 -6.62 11.48
CA ASP A 229 -22.55 -7.63 10.44
C ASP A 229 -21.39 -8.58 10.80
N GLU A 230 -21.63 -9.88 10.68
CA GLU A 230 -20.63 -10.94 10.97
C GLU A 230 -19.39 -10.85 10.07
N THR A 231 -19.46 -10.14 8.94
CA THR A 231 -18.37 -9.98 8.00
C THR A 231 -17.45 -8.80 8.32
N HIS A 232 -17.83 -7.96 9.30
CA HIS A 232 -17.05 -6.81 9.69
C HIS A 232 -15.71 -7.20 10.32
N THR A 233 -14.68 -6.45 9.97
CA THR A 233 -13.48 -6.34 10.80
C THR A 233 -13.82 -5.54 12.04
N LEU A 234 -13.44 -6.05 13.21
CA LEU A 234 -13.57 -5.34 14.48
C LEU A 234 -12.21 -4.77 14.86
N VAL A 235 -12.19 -3.54 15.37
CA VAL A 235 -10.99 -2.87 15.88
C VAL A 235 -11.33 -2.20 17.20
N GLU A 236 -10.50 -2.39 18.22
CA GLU A 236 -10.70 -1.83 19.56
C GLU A 236 -9.37 -1.35 20.12
N SER A 237 -9.30 -0.07 20.54
CA SER A 237 -8.19 0.44 21.33
C SER A 237 -8.43 0.16 22.81
N TYR A 238 -7.36 -0.09 23.57
CA TYR A 238 -7.38 -0.18 25.01
C TYR A 238 -6.13 0.45 25.62
N HIS A 239 -6.07 0.53 26.94
CA HIS A 239 -5.04 1.27 27.66
C HIS A 239 -3.60 0.96 27.23
N GLY A 240 -3.21 -0.30 27.00
CA GLY A 240 -1.84 -0.71 26.67
C GLY A 240 -1.62 -1.19 25.25
N GLY A 241 -2.57 -0.95 24.34
CA GLY A 241 -2.50 -1.46 22.98
C GLY A 241 -3.82 -1.37 22.23
N TRP A 242 -3.96 -2.21 21.23
CA TRP A 242 -5.20 -2.34 20.47
C TRP A 242 -5.39 -3.77 19.98
N ALA A 243 -6.62 -4.11 19.67
CA ALA A 243 -6.97 -5.44 19.18
C ALA A 243 -7.79 -5.34 17.90
N TRP A 244 -7.70 -6.37 17.07
CA TRP A 244 -8.55 -6.51 15.90
C TRP A 244 -9.06 -7.94 15.75
N SER A 245 -10.18 -8.11 15.06
CA SER A 245 -10.76 -9.41 14.77
C SER A 245 -11.20 -9.49 13.32
N VAL A 246 -10.68 -10.48 12.58
CA VAL A 246 -10.93 -10.72 11.14
C VAL A 246 -11.66 -12.05 10.95
N PRO A 247 -12.89 -12.09 10.41
CA PRO A 247 -13.56 -13.32 10.06
C PRO A 247 -12.97 -13.92 8.78
N VAL A 248 -12.66 -15.21 8.78
CA VAL A 248 -12.18 -15.92 7.58
C VAL A 248 -13.13 -17.04 7.15
N SER A 249 -14.15 -17.31 7.96
CA SER A 249 -15.32 -18.12 7.64
C SER A 249 -16.42 -17.82 8.66
N ARG A 250 -17.60 -18.38 8.44
CA ARG A 250 -18.73 -18.25 9.39
C ARG A 250 -18.37 -18.71 10.83
N SER A 251 -17.47 -19.68 10.97
CA SER A 251 -17.11 -20.25 12.27
C SER A 251 -15.73 -19.84 12.78
N ARG A 252 -14.87 -19.22 11.96
CA ARG A 252 -13.47 -18.95 12.31
C ARG A 252 -13.12 -17.48 12.19
N ARG A 253 -12.49 -16.95 13.24
CA ARG A 253 -11.96 -15.59 13.30
C ARG A 253 -10.52 -15.60 13.80
N TYR A 254 -9.71 -14.71 13.22
CA TYR A 254 -8.42 -14.36 13.78
C TYR A 254 -8.59 -13.18 14.71
N VAL A 255 -8.05 -13.28 15.91
CA VAL A 255 -8.09 -12.20 16.91
C VAL A 255 -6.66 -11.89 17.31
N THR A 256 -6.25 -10.66 17.08
CA THR A 256 -4.88 -10.19 17.30
C THR A 256 -4.89 -9.07 18.32
N ALA A 257 -4.02 -9.14 19.32
CA ALA A 257 -3.70 -8.06 20.23
C ALA A 257 -2.33 -7.47 19.90
N MET A 258 -2.26 -6.16 19.71
CA MET A 258 -1.03 -5.42 19.43
C MET A 258 -0.54 -4.78 20.72
N VAL A 259 0.66 -5.16 21.14
CA VAL A 259 1.21 -4.79 22.44
C VAL A 259 2.66 -4.33 22.32
N ASP A 260 3.10 -3.55 23.28
CA ASP A 260 4.51 -3.31 23.50
C ASP A 260 5.08 -4.40 24.41
N PRO A 261 6.06 -5.21 23.94
CA PRO A 261 6.61 -6.28 24.75
C PRO A 261 7.34 -5.80 26.01
N SER A 262 7.77 -4.54 26.08
CA SER A 262 8.37 -3.96 27.29
C SER A 262 7.34 -3.67 28.39
N LEU A 263 6.07 -3.46 28.00
CA LEU A 263 4.95 -3.18 28.90
C LEU A 263 4.14 -4.43 29.25
N THR A 264 4.58 -5.60 28.79
CA THR A 264 3.93 -6.88 29.04
C THR A 264 4.88 -7.87 29.73
N SER A 265 4.35 -8.98 30.26
CA SER A 265 5.15 -10.05 30.82
C SER A 265 5.81 -10.95 29.75
N VAL A 266 5.71 -10.61 28.46
CA VAL A 266 6.32 -11.38 27.36
C VAL A 266 7.84 -11.23 27.38
N ARG A 267 8.55 -12.29 27.77
CA ARG A 267 10.01 -12.37 27.62
C ARG A 267 10.37 -13.22 26.41
N ARG A 268 11.52 -12.92 25.77
CA ARG A 268 12.00 -13.59 24.54
C ARG A 268 12.20 -15.10 24.63
N SER A 269 12.26 -15.66 25.84
CA SER A 269 12.61 -17.07 26.10
C SER A 269 11.48 -17.90 26.71
N GLU A 270 10.24 -17.39 26.71
CA GLU A 270 9.17 -18.09 27.41
C GLU A 270 8.50 -19.16 26.54
N ALA A 271 8.20 -20.31 27.13
CA ALA A 271 7.54 -21.44 26.51
C ALA A 271 6.17 -21.08 25.92
N ALA A 272 5.67 -21.88 24.97
CA ALA A 272 4.38 -21.64 24.29
C ALA A 272 3.21 -21.48 25.27
N ASP A 273 3.26 -22.13 26.43
CA ASP A 273 2.23 -22.03 27.49
C ASP A 273 2.17 -20.63 28.10
N THR A 274 3.30 -19.96 28.27
CA THR A 274 3.38 -18.59 28.80
C THR A 274 2.80 -17.59 27.81
N LEU A 275 3.05 -17.78 26.50
CA LEU A 275 2.48 -16.91 25.46
C LEU A 275 0.94 -16.97 25.46
N GLY A 276 0.36 -18.16 25.70
CA GLY A 276 -1.09 -18.34 25.84
C GLY A 276 -1.66 -17.52 27.00
N VAL A 277 -1.01 -17.57 28.17
CA VAL A 277 -1.41 -16.78 29.35
C VAL A 277 -1.39 -15.28 29.05
N VAL A 278 -0.29 -14.79 28.46
CA VAL A 278 -0.15 -13.36 28.12
C VAL A 278 -1.18 -12.94 27.07
N TYR A 279 -1.39 -13.76 26.04
CA TYR A 279 -2.41 -13.49 25.01
C TYR A 279 -3.81 -13.32 25.63
N HIS A 280 -4.22 -14.22 26.51
CA HIS A 280 -5.51 -14.13 27.19
C HIS A 280 -5.60 -12.92 28.10
N ALA A 281 -4.52 -12.58 28.81
CA ALA A 281 -4.48 -11.41 29.68
C ALA A 281 -4.59 -10.10 28.88
N GLU A 282 -3.90 -10.00 27.74
CA GLU A 282 -4.01 -8.82 26.87
C GLU A 282 -5.39 -8.72 26.20
N LEU A 283 -5.91 -9.85 25.71
CA LEU A 283 -7.26 -9.88 25.12
C LEU A 283 -8.36 -9.54 26.13
N ALA A 284 -8.16 -9.81 27.42
CA ALA A 284 -9.12 -9.44 28.46
C ALA A 284 -9.24 -7.91 28.65
N LYS A 285 -8.22 -7.14 28.29
CA LYS A 285 -8.22 -5.66 28.33
C LYS A 285 -9.04 -5.06 27.19
N ALA A 286 -9.15 -5.74 26.06
CA ALA A 286 -10.04 -5.38 24.95
C ALA A 286 -11.45 -5.90 25.27
N HIS A 287 -12.27 -5.06 25.89
CA HIS A 287 -13.55 -5.48 26.48
C HIS A 287 -14.54 -6.02 25.46
N ARG A 288 -14.65 -5.39 24.29
CA ARG A 288 -15.59 -5.74 23.21
C ARG A 288 -15.13 -6.99 22.48
N ILE A 289 -13.89 -6.98 21.97
CA ILE A 289 -13.30 -8.12 21.24
C ILE A 289 -13.07 -9.29 22.20
N GLY A 290 -12.61 -9.03 23.43
CA GLY A 290 -12.46 -10.06 24.45
C GLY A 290 -13.79 -10.71 24.85
N SER A 291 -14.88 -9.94 24.93
CA SER A 291 -16.22 -10.50 25.20
C SER A 291 -16.72 -11.35 24.03
N LEU A 292 -16.40 -11.01 22.80
CA LEU A 292 -16.75 -11.79 21.62
C LEU A 292 -16.31 -13.25 21.73
N VAL A 293 -15.11 -13.51 22.26
CA VAL A 293 -14.60 -14.88 22.40
C VAL A 293 -15.09 -15.57 23.68
N ARG A 294 -15.47 -14.81 24.72
CA ARG A 294 -15.97 -15.36 26.00
C ARG A 294 -17.48 -15.58 25.99
N SER A 295 -18.24 -14.73 25.29
CA SER A 295 -19.72 -14.68 25.34
C SER A 295 -20.34 -15.21 24.05
N GLY A 296 -21.59 -15.67 24.08
CA GLY A 296 -22.38 -16.09 22.93
C GLY A 296 -22.89 -17.53 22.99
N ARG A 297 -23.61 -17.96 21.95
CA ARG A 297 -24.20 -19.30 21.86
C ARG A 297 -23.13 -20.38 21.68
N GLY A 298 -22.75 -21.04 22.77
CA GLY A 298 -21.72 -22.07 22.81
C GLY A 298 -20.29 -21.52 22.97
N PRO A 299 -19.34 -22.35 23.44
CA PRO A 299 -17.98 -21.93 23.73
C PRO A 299 -17.18 -21.66 22.42
N ALA A 300 -16.54 -20.52 22.36
CA ALA A 300 -15.45 -20.32 21.41
C ALA A 300 -14.19 -21.01 21.95
N ARG A 301 -13.42 -21.61 21.07
CA ARG A 301 -12.16 -22.26 21.44
C ARG A 301 -11.04 -21.86 20.47
N LEU A 302 -9.81 -21.85 20.96
CA LEU A 302 -8.65 -21.68 20.11
C LEU A 302 -8.46 -22.93 19.23
N ALA A 303 -8.22 -22.72 17.93
CA ALA A 303 -7.90 -23.78 16.97
C ALA A 303 -6.46 -24.30 17.09
N GLY A 304 -5.67 -23.73 17.98
CA GLY A 304 -4.29 -24.07 18.28
C GLY A 304 -3.70 -23.08 19.29
N ALA A 305 -2.45 -23.25 19.67
CA ALA A 305 -1.77 -22.31 20.54
C ALA A 305 -1.66 -20.91 19.89
N PRO A 306 -1.87 -19.82 20.64
CA PRO A 306 -1.57 -18.48 20.16
C PRO A 306 -0.10 -18.36 19.75
N PHE A 307 0.16 -17.47 18.80
CA PHE A 307 1.51 -17.23 18.30
C PHE A 307 1.79 -15.72 18.21
N ALA A 308 3.07 -15.37 18.17
CA ALA A 308 3.49 -13.98 18.09
C ALA A 308 4.15 -13.66 16.73
N ARG A 309 4.00 -12.40 16.31
CA ARG A 309 4.71 -11.81 15.17
C ARG A 309 5.26 -10.46 15.56
N ASP A 310 6.50 -10.20 15.17
CA ASP A 310 7.07 -8.86 15.29
C ASP A 310 6.31 -7.91 14.35
N ALA A 311 5.75 -6.85 14.91
CA ALA A 311 5.00 -5.81 14.21
C ALA A 311 5.62 -4.42 14.44
N SER A 312 6.90 -4.36 14.85
CA SER A 312 7.62 -3.10 15.03
C SER A 312 7.78 -2.37 13.70
N SER A 313 7.56 -1.06 13.73
CA SER A 313 7.70 -0.20 12.56
C SER A 313 9.17 0.02 12.20
N TYR A 314 9.43 0.24 10.93
CA TYR A 314 10.74 0.59 10.36
C TYR A 314 10.57 1.19 8.96
N ASP A 315 11.60 1.88 8.49
CA ASP A 315 11.74 2.30 7.10
C ASP A 315 13.13 1.99 6.56
N ALA A 316 13.32 2.27 5.27
CA ALA A 316 14.62 2.29 4.63
C ALA A 316 15.09 3.73 4.40
N THR A 317 16.38 3.98 4.58
CA THR A 317 17.01 5.25 4.22
C THR A 317 17.06 5.48 2.71
N ARG A 318 16.97 4.38 1.93
CA ARG A 318 16.94 4.34 0.47
C ARG A 318 16.00 3.22 0.01
N PHE A 319 15.14 3.48 -0.96
CA PHE A 319 14.17 2.51 -1.51
C PHE A 319 14.61 1.93 -2.85
N ALA A 320 15.48 2.64 -3.56
CA ALA A 320 15.95 2.29 -4.90
C ALA A 320 17.47 2.50 -5.05
N ASP A 321 18.10 1.62 -5.81
CA ASP A 321 19.49 1.73 -6.28
C ASP A 321 19.57 1.14 -7.69
N PRO A 322 20.55 1.53 -8.54
CA PRO A 322 20.69 0.92 -9.87
C PRO A 322 20.72 -0.62 -9.80
N GLY A 323 19.77 -1.23 -10.50
CA GLY A 323 19.57 -2.69 -10.50
C GLY A 323 18.88 -3.28 -9.27
N VAL A 324 18.45 -2.48 -8.27
CA VAL A 324 17.81 -2.98 -7.03
C VAL A 324 16.65 -2.09 -6.59
N LEU A 325 15.49 -2.68 -6.29
CA LEU A 325 14.38 -2.00 -5.63
C LEU A 325 13.96 -2.76 -4.36
N LEU A 326 13.62 -2.02 -3.31
CA LEU A 326 12.94 -2.54 -2.12
C LEU A 326 11.44 -2.38 -2.29
N VAL A 327 10.66 -3.47 -2.19
CA VAL A 327 9.23 -3.46 -2.55
C VAL A 327 8.37 -3.90 -1.37
N GLY A 328 7.34 -3.12 -1.07
CA GLY A 328 6.41 -3.41 0.01
C GLY A 328 7.05 -3.40 1.40
N ASP A 329 6.83 -4.44 2.21
CA ASP A 329 7.37 -4.50 3.57
C ASP A 329 8.89 -4.74 3.63
N ALA A 330 9.55 -5.07 2.53
CA ALA A 330 11.01 -5.05 2.49
C ALA A 330 11.55 -3.62 2.60
N ALA A 331 10.83 -2.66 2.06
CA ALA A 331 11.13 -1.23 2.08
C ALA A 331 10.80 -0.56 3.42
N SER A 332 9.56 -0.66 3.86
CA SER A 332 9.06 -0.03 5.08
C SER A 332 7.91 -0.82 5.68
N PHE A 333 7.71 -0.72 6.97
CA PHE A 333 6.55 -1.27 7.67
C PHE A 333 6.06 -0.28 8.71
N VAL A 334 4.78 0.00 8.70
CA VAL A 334 4.09 0.84 9.68
C VAL A 334 3.00 0.01 10.34
N ASP A 335 2.62 0.34 11.56
CA ASP A 335 1.61 -0.37 12.33
C ASP A 335 0.35 -0.66 11.48
N PRO A 336 -0.17 -1.91 11.48
CA PRO A 336 -1.21 -2.36 10.55
C PRO A 336 -2.62 -1.82 10.83
N LEU A 337 -2.78 -0.88 11.76
CA LEU A 337 -4.07 -0.32 12.17
C LEU A 337 -4.93 0.20 10.99
N SER A 338 -4.29 0.70 9.95
CA SER A 338 -4.97 1.21 8.76
C SER A 338 -5.43 0.14 7.77
N SER A 339 -5.16 -1.16 8.01
CA SER A 339 -5.37 -2.26 7.04
C SER A 339 -4.71 -1.99 5.67
N TYR A 340 -3.58 -1.27 5.68
CA TYR A 340 -2.93 -0.80 4.45
C TYR A 340 -1.82 -1.73 3.95
N GLY A 341 -1.43 -2.74 4.71
CA GLY A 341 -0.26 -3.59 4.42
C GLY A 341 -0.28 -4.22 3.02
N ILE A 342 -1.35 -4.93 2.66
CA ILE A 342 -1.49 -5.54 1.32
C ILE A 342 -1.67 -4.45 0.26
N LYS A 343 -2.46 -3.41 0.51
CA LYS A 343 -2.65 -2.29 -0.44
C LYS A 343 -1.30 -1.64 -0.79
N LYS A 344 -0.48 -1.36 0.23
CA LYS A 344 0.89 -0.84 0.07
C LYS A 344 1.76 -1.81 -0.74
N ALA A 345 1.74 -3.09 -0.40
CA ALA A 345 2.53 -4.10 -1.10
C ALA A 345 2.20 -4.20 -2.58
N LEU A 346 0.90 -4.16 -2.93
CA LEU A 346 0.44 -4.20 -4.32
C LEU A 346 0.74 -2.89 -5.08
N SER A 347 0.58 -1.73 -4.42
CA SER A 347 0.89 -0.43 -4.99
C SER A 347 2.39 -0.27 -5.27
N SER A 348 3.23 -0.62 -4.29
CA SER A 348 4.70 -0.64 -4.42
C SER A 348 5.15 -1.59 -5.53
N ALA A 349 4.55 -2.79 -5.63
CA ALA A 349 4.84 -3.76 -6.68
C ALA A 349 4.46 -3.24 -8.08
N TRP A 350 3.31 -2.58 -8.20
CA TRP A 350 2.91 -1.96 -9.46
C TRP A 350 3.90 -0.88 -9.88
N LEU A 351 4.26 0.05 -8.97
CA LEU A 351 5.20 1.11 -9.28
C LEU A 351 6.60 0.56 -9.60
N ALA A 352 7.08 -0.44 -8.84
CA ALA A 352 8.33 -1.13 -9.12
C ALA A 352 8.35 -1.75 -10.51
N SER A 353 7.22 -2.34 -10.94
CA SER A 353 7.10 -2.94 -12.27
C SER A 353 7.17 -1.89 -13.38
N VAL A 354 6.51 -0.74 -13.21
CA VAL A 354 6.58 0.40 -14.15
C VAL A 354 8.01 0.92 -14.26
N VAL A 355 8.68 1.13 -13.13
CA VAL A 355 10.06 1.64 -13.08
C VAL A 355 11.04 0.69 -13.76
N VAL A 356 10.97 -0.60 -13.43
CA VAL A 356 11.86 -1.62 -14.02
C VAL A 356 11.56 -1.82 -15.49
N HIS A 357 10.27 -1.84 -15.89
CA HIS A 357 9.90 -1.91 -17.31
C HIS A 357 10.47 -0.72 -18.08
N THR A 358 10.32 0.50 -17.56
CA THR A 358 10.89 1.70 -18.17
C THR A 358 12.39 1.58 -18.35
N ALA A 359 13.13 1.25 -17.28
CA ALA A 359 14.58 1.16 -17.33
C ALA A 359 15.11 0.01 -18.21
N LEU A 360 14.33 -1.06 -18.40
CA LEU A 360 14.69 -2.15 -19.31
C LEU A 360 14.46 -1.82 -20.78
N VAL A 361 13.47 -0.96 -21.08
CA VAL A 361 13.12 -0.56 -22.45
C VAL A 361 13.85 0.71 -22.87
N ASP A 362 14.08 1.63 -21.94
CA ASP A 362 14.77 2.90 -22.16
C ASP A 362 15.73 3.18 -21.00
N GLU A 363 17.00 2.85 -21.21
CA GLU A 363 18.04 3.01 -20.18
C GLU A 363 18.27 4.48 -19.83
N SER A 364 18.02 5.42 -20.75
CA SER A 364 18.17 6.86 -20.50
C SER A 364 17.21 7.37 -19.43
N MET A 365 16.06 6.72 -19.25
CA MET A 365 15.06 7.04 -18.25
C MET A 365 15.31 6.38 -16.89
N GLN A 366 16.33 5.52 -16.75
CA GLN A 366 16.56 4.77 -15.51
C GLN A 366 16.70 5.67 -14.29
N SER A 367 17.51 6.73 -14.39
CA SER A 367 17.75 7.64 -13.25
C SER A 367 16.45 8.35 -12.81
N ALA A 368 15.69 8.87 -13.77
CA ALA A 368 14.41 9.53 -13.49
C ALA A 368 13.37 8.56 -12.89
N ALA A 369 13.34 7.33 -13.39
CA ALA A 369 12.43 6.30 -12.85
C ALA A 369 12.79 5.88 -11.42
N LEU A 370 14.07 5.77 -11.08
CA LEU A 370 14.55 5.50 -9.73
C LEU A 370 14.24 6.65 -8.76
N GLU A 371 14.44 7.90 -9.20
CA GLU A 371 14.08 9.10 -8.42
C GLU A 371 12.59 9.10 -8.08
N LEU A 372 11.73 8.85 -9.07
CA LEU A 372 10.28 8.74 -8.87
C LEU A 372 9.93 7.65 -7.87
N TYR A 373 10.56 6.48 -7.98
CA TYR A 373 10.31 5.35 -7.07
C TYR A 373 10.65 5.70 -5.63
N ASP A 374 11.87 6.20 -5.40
CA ASP A 374 12.35 6.55 -4.05
C ASP A 374 11.46 7.63 -3.42
N ALA A 375 11.13 8.67 -4.16
CA ALA A 375 10.26 9.75 -3.70
C ALA A 375 8.85 9.24 -3.34
N ARG A 376 8.24 8.39 -4.17
CA ARG A 376 6.89 7.87 -3.94
C ARG A 376 6.81 6.88 -2.77
N GLU A 377 7.79 5.99 -2.62
CA GLU A 377 7.85 5.06 -1.48
C GLU A 377 8.08 5.81 -0.16
N ARG A 378 8.92 6.85 -0.17
CA ARG A 378 9.15 7.74 0.98
C ARG A 378 7.89 8.48 1.37
N ALA A 379 7.23 9.16 0.44
CA ALA A 379 5.99 9.88 0.67
C ALA A 379 4.88 8.95 1.22
N MET A 380 4.79 7.72 0.70
CA MET A 380 3.85 6.71 1.20
C MET A 380 4.17 6.32 2.65
N CYS A 381 5.43 6.08 2.98
CA CYS A 381 5.86 5.74 4.34
C CYS A 381 5.52 6.87 5.33
N ASP A 382 5.83 8.11 4.95
CA ASP A 382 5.59 9.29 5.79
C ASP A 382 4.08 9.55 5.98
N ALA A 383 3.28 9.39 4.93
CA ALA A 383 1.82 9.51 5.02
C ALA A 383 1.20 8.46 5.97
N LEU A 384 1.68 7.23 5.92
CA LEU A 384 1.22 6.17 6.83
C LEU A 384 1.65 6.42 8.27
N ARG A 385 2.87 6.93 8.50
CA ARG A 385 3.35 7.33 9.83
C ARG A 385 2.52 8.47 10.41
N ARG A 386 2.29 9.54 9.64
CA ARG A 386 1.43 10.65 10.06
C ARG A 386 0.05 10.14 10.45
N ARG A 387 -0.52 9.29 9.61
CA ARG A 387 -1.85 8.72 9.88
C ARG A 387 -1.90 7.90 11.16
N PHE A 388 -0.87 7.08 11.41
CA PHE A 388 -0.80 6.29 12.64
C PHE A 388 -0.59 7.17 13.88
N ALA A 389 0.22 8.21 13.79
CA ALA A 389 0.40 9.18 14.87
C ALA A 389 -0.89 9.95 15.20
N GLU A 390 -1.67 10.36 14.19
CA GLU A 390 -3.00 10.96 14.38
C GLU A 390 -3.95 10.04 15.14
N LEU A 391 -4.04 8.77 14.69
CA LEU A 391 -4.88 7.77 15.35
C LEU A 391 -4.43 7.47 16.78
N SER A 392 -3.13 7.51 17.05
CA SER A 392 -2.57 7.33 18.39
C SER A 392 -2.91 8.52 19.29
N ARG A 393 -2.94 9.75 18.76
CA ARG A 393 -3.35 10.96 19.50
C ARG A 393 -4.83 10.93 19.88
N ASP A 394 -5.69 10.40 19.02
CA ASP A 394 -7.12 10.26 19.33
C ASP A 394 -7.37 9.40 20.58
N VAL A 395 -6.51 8.41 20.86
CA VAL A 395 -6.58 7.57 22.07
C VAL A 395 -5.84 8.18 23.26
N ALA A 396 -4.73 8.88 22.99
CA ALA A 396 -3.87 9.43 24.03
C ALA A 396 -4.53 10.57 24.83
N SER A 397 -5.60 11.21 24.32
CA SER A 397 -6.32 12.27 25.02
C SER A 397 -6.94 11.80 26.35
N ASP A 398 -7.33 10.54 26.43
CA ASP A 398 -8.00 9.94 27.60
C ASP A 398 -7.12 8.93 28.38
N ALA A 399 -6.01 8.47 27.79
CA ALA A 399 -5.16 7.42 28.36
C ALA A 399 -3.69 7.84 28.39
N THR A 400 -3.17 8.10 29.58
CA THR A 400 -1.77 8.49 29.84
C THR A 400 -0.76 7.35 29.73
N THR A 401 -0.98 6.36 28.84
CA THR A 401 -0.08 5.22 28.71
C THR A 401 1.13 5.48 27.84
N GLU A 402 2.23 4.85 28.21
CA GLU A 402 3.49 4.89 27.48
C GLU A 402 3.32 4.35 26.04
N PHE A 403 2.47 3.31 25.83
CA PHE A 403 2.19 2.74 24.52
C PHE A 403 1.72 3.81 23.52
N TRP A 404 0.69 4.58 23.88
CA TRP A 404 0.09 5.58 23.00
C TRP A 404 0.93 6.85 22.92
N ARG A 405 1.56 7.25 24.04
CA ARG A 405 2.42 8.45 24.10
C ARG A 405 3.61 8.32 23.16
N ALA A 406 4.32 7.20 23.19
CA ALA A 406 5.47 6.97 22.31
C ALA A 406 5.09 7.03 20.82
N ARG A 407 3.89 6.57 20.47
CA ARG A 407 3.41 6.49 19.08
C ARG A 407 2.74 7.77 18.58
N SER A 408 2.20 8.59 19.48
CA SER A 408 1.64 9.91 19.15
C SER A 408 2.70 10.98 18.93
N ALA A 409 3.89 10.80 19.50
CA ALA A 409 5.03 11.73 19.41
C ALA A 409 5.85 11.60 18.10
N ALA A 410 5.50 10.66 17.22
CA ALA A 410 6.17 10.51 15.94
C ALA A 410 6.04 11.82 15.14
N ASP A 411 7.17 12.48 14.94
CA ASP A 411 7.28 13.75 14.25
C ASP A 411 6.91 13.54 12.77
N ALA A 412 5.74 14.01 12.42
CA ALA A 412 5.30 14.05 11.03
C ALA A 412 5.89 15.32 10.44
N GLY A 413 7.04 15.20 9.77
CA GLY A 413 7.59 16.32 9.03
C GLY A 413 6.51 17.05 8.22
N ASP A 414 6.56 18.37 8.25
CA ASP A 414 5.56 19.28 7.66
C ASP A 414 5.60 19.31 6.11
N ASP A 415 6.44 18.49 5.50
CA ASP A 415 6.78 18.55 4.06
C ASP A 415 5.93 17.63 3.16
N GLY A 416 4.70 17.30 3.53
CA GLY A 416 3.82 16.48 2.71
C GLY A 416 3.04 17.29 1.67
N GLU A 417 2.83 16.72 0.45
CA GLU A 417 1.84 17.23 -0.50
C GLU A 417 0.51 17.52 0.23
N PRO A 418 -0.14 18.67 -0.03
CA PRO A 418 -1.37 19.01 0.64
C PRO A 418 -2.42 17.91 0.39
N ASP A 419 -2.99 17.37 1.46
CA ASP A 419 -4.08 16.41 1.37
C ASP A 419 -5.22 17.03 0.55
N VAL A 420 -5.58 16.38 -0.56
CA VAL A 420 -6.68 16.82 -1.45
C VAL A 420 -7.99 17.02 -0.67
N SER A 421 -8.20 16.29 0.42
CA SER A 421 -9.34 16.48 1.31
C SER A 421 -9.23 17.77 2.14
N ALA A 422 -8.01 18.17 2.50
CA ALA A 422 -7.75 19.44 3.18
C ALA A 422 -7.96 20.62 2.22
N LEU A 423 -7.54 20.48 0.96
CA LEU A 423 -7.78 21.51 -0.07
C LEU A 423 -9.27 21.83 -0.26
N ARG A 424 -10.16 20.85 -0.15
CA ARG A 424 -11.61 21.07 -0.25
C ARG A 424 -12.20 21.92 0.90
N ARG A 425 -11.51 21.96 2.03
CA ARG A 425 -11.93 22.73 3.22
C ARG A 425 -11.09 23.99 3.42
N ASP A 426 -10.12 24.21 2.54
CA ASP A 426 -9.26 25.37 2.61
C ASP A 426 -10.08 26.65 2.34
N PRO A 427 -10.14 27.61 3.28
CA PRO A 427 -10.91 28.85 3.10
C PRO A 427 -10.51 29.62 1.84
N ALA A 428 -9.22 29.60 1.45
CA ALA A 428 -8.76 30.28 0.23
C ALA A 428 -9.32 29.61 -1.03
N VAL A 429 -9.43 28.27 -1.05
CA VAL A 429 -10.00 27.51 -2.17
C VAL A 429 -11.51 27.77 -2.28
N LEU A 430 -12.21 27.84 -1.14
CA LEU A 430 -13.64 28.15 -1.10
C LEU A 430 -13.89 29.59 -1.57
N ALA A 431 -13.09 30.55 -1.13
CA ALA A 431 -13.18 31.95 -1.57
C ALA A 431 -12.90 32.09 -3.07
N ALA A 432 -11.89 31.38 -3.60
CA ALA A 432 -11.60 31.36 -5.03
C ALA A 432 -12.77 30.76 -5.85
N PHE A 433 -13.39 29.67 -5.36
CA PHE A 433 -14.56 29.09 -5.97
C PHE A 433 -15.73 30.08 -6.05
N ASP A 434 -16.03 30.79 -4.97
CA ASP A 434 -17.08 31.80 -4.93
C ASP A 434 -16.76 32.98 -5.84
N ALA A 435 -15.52 33.44 -5.88
CA ALA A 435 -15.06 34.51 -6.76
C ALA A 435 -15.23 34.14 -8.26
N ILE A 436 -14.90 32.92 -8.65
CA ILE A 436 -15.11 32.41 -10.01
C ILE A 436 -16.59 32.33 -10.33
N ARG A 437 -17.42 31.84 -9.42
CA ARG A 437 -18.87 31.67 -9.64
C ARG A 437 -19.63 32.96 -9.76
N GLN A 438 -19.21 34.03 -9.09
CA GLN A 438 -19.90 35.33 -9.07
C GLN A 438 -19.58 36.21 -10.29
N ARG A 439 -18.56 35.85 -11.07
CA ARG A 439 -18.12 36.63 -12.23
C ARG A 439 -18.79 36.15 -13.51
N ALA A 440 -19.28 37.07 -14.31
CA ALA A 440 -19.82 36.78 -15.65
C ALA A 440 -18.69 36.45 -16.64
N SER A 441 -17.49 37.02 -16.43
CA SER A 441 -16.29 36.78 -17.24
C SER A 441 -15.10 36.60 -16.30
N ILE A 442 -14.22 35.65 -16.61
CA ILE A 442 -13.02 35.35 -15.88
C ILE A 442 -11.80 35.68 -16.75
N GLY A 443 -11.00 36.68 -16.37
CA GLY A 443 -9.67 36.89 -16.95
C GLY A 443 -8.65 36.07 -16.18
N LEU A 444 -8.24 34.93 -16.69
CA LEU A 444 -7.25 34.08 -16.03
C LEU A 444 -5.90 34.18 -16.73
N ARG A 445 -4.85 34.38 -15.95
CA ARG A 445 -3.47 34.43 -16.46
C ARG A 445 -2.56 33.59 -15.58
N PRO A 446 -1.56 32.90 -16.14
CA PRO A 446 -0.51 32.29 -15.34
C PRO A 446 0.15 33.34 -14.45
N SER A 447 0.29 33.01 -13.16
CA SER A 447 0.93 33.91 -12.19
C SER A 447 2.44 34.03 -12.48
N ASP A 448 3.02 35.19 -12.20
CA ASP A 448 4.47 35.42 -12.31
C ASP A 448 5.29 34.53 -11.34
N ALA A 449 4.67 34.05 -10.25
CA ALA A 449 5.26 33.12 -9.31
C ALA A 449 5.30 31.67 -9.81
N LEU A 450 4.53 31.36 -10.86
CA LEU A 450 4.44 30.00 -11.40
C LEU A 450 5.71 29.61 -12.11
N ARG A 451 6.33 28.51 -11.66
CA ARG A 451 7.43 27.87 -12.39
C ARG A 451 6.95 26.58 -13.02
N ARG A 452 7.58 26.21 -14.12
CA ARG A 452 7.32 24.97 -14.85
C ARG A 452 8.61 24.21 -15.03
N SER A 453 8.57 22.91 -14.80
CA SER A 453 9.72 22.02 -15.01
C SER A 453 9.23 20.61 -15.26
N ASP A 454 10.00 19.85 -16.03
CA ASP A 454 9.74 18.44 -16.24
C ASP A 454 10.08 17.63 -14.99
N ARG A 455 9.18 16.70 -14.64
CA ARG A 455 9.38 15.73 -13.57
C ARG A 455 8.99 14.33 -14.04
N PRO A 456 9.62 13.29 -13.47
CA PRO A 456 9.25 11.93 -13.75
C PRO A 456 7.79 11.66 -13.33
N THR A 457 7.01 11.13 -14.25
CA THR A 457 5.57 10.85 -14.06
C THR A 457 5.22 9.52 -14.68
N VAL A 458 4.36 8.75 -14.03
CA VAL A 458 3.83 7.51 -14.61
C VAL A 458 2.76 7.83 -15.63
N ARG A 459 2.96 7.35 -16.87
CA ARG A 459 1.95 7.37 -17.93
C ARG A 459 1.80 5.96 -18.51
N GLY A 460 0.59 5.39 -18.35
CA GLY A 460 0.37 3.99 -18.72
C GLY A 460 1.22 3.03 -17.89
N ASP A 461 2.15 2.36 -18.55
CA ASP A 461 3.08 1.37 -18.01
C ASP A 461 4.54 1.86 -17.92
N ARG A 462 4.79 3.15 -18.20
CA ARG A 462 6.13 3.75 -18.23
C ARG A 462 6.25 5.00 -17.39
N VAL A 463 7.49 5.35 -17.07
CA VAL A 463 7.86 6.66 -16.54
C VAL A 463 8.29 7.54 -17.70
N GLU A 464 7.73 8.73 -17.77
CA GLU A 464 8.07 9.77 -18.76
C GLU A 464 8.37 11.07 -18.02
N LEU A 465 9.16 11.94 -18.63
CA LEU A 465 9.30 13.32 -18.16
C LEU A 465 8.09 14.12 -18.62
N ALA A 466 7.42 14.77 -17.70
CA ALA A 466 6.25 15.57 -17.98
C ALA A 466 6.27 16.88 -17.21
N GLU A 467 5.76 17.94 -17.81
CA GLU A 467 5.68 19.26 -17.20
C GLU A 467 4.87 19.23 -15.90
N HIS A 468 5.42 19.84 -14.84
CA HIS A 468 4.80 20.07 -13.55
C HIS A 468 4.79 21.57 -13.22
N LEU A 469 3.81 21.97 -12.42
CA LEU A 469 3.61 23.35 -11.96
C LEU A 469 4.16 23.48 -10.53
N PHE A 470 4.97 24.49 -10.29
CA PHE A 470 5.61 24.75 -9.01
C PHE A 470 5.21 26.12 -8.50
N VAL A 471 4.74 26.17 -7.26
CA VAL A 471 4.47 27.38 -6.46
C VAL A 471 4.86 27.09 -5.01
N PRO A 472 4.98 28.08 -4.12
CA PRO A 472 5.34 27.84 -2.72
C PRO A 472 4.46 26.81 -1.99
N ALA A 473 3.20 26.68 -2.39
CA ALA A 473 2.26 25.69 -1.83
C ALA A 473 2.45 24.27 -2.40
N PHE A 474 3.15 24.10 -3.52
CA PHE A 474 3.47 22.84 -4.18
C PHE A 474 4.95 22.82 -4.58
N ARG A 475 5.81 22.65 -3.56
CA ARG A 475 7.27 22.73 -3.73
C ARG A 475 7.84 21.59 -4.56
N ASP A 476 7.22 20.41 -4.49
CA ASP A 476 7.62 19.22 -5.24
C ASP A 476 7.05 19.20 -6.66
N GLY A 477 6.23 20.21 -6.98
CA GLY A 477 5.52 20.31 -8.26
C GLY A 477 4.25 19.49 -8.28
N VAL A 478 3.25 19.98 -9.00
CA VAL A 478 1.96 19.30 -9.19
C VAL A 478 1.59 19.30 -10.66
N ARG A 479 1.11 18.18 -11.18
CA ARG A 479 0.54 18.06 -12.52
C ARG A 479 -0.94 17.70 -12.46
N TYR A 480 -1.30 16.78 -11.60
CA TYR A 480 -2.67 16.30 -11.49
C TYR A 480 -3.28 16.62 -10.13
N LEU A 481 -4.52 17.08 -10.14
CA LEU A 481 -5.36 17.08 -8.94
C LEU A 481 -6.46 16.03 -9.17
N ARG A 482 -6.34 14.86 -8.54
CA ARG A 482 -7.10 13.66 -8.88
C ARG A 482 -6.87 13.26 -10.36
N SER A 483 -7.94 13.33 -11.19
CA SER A 483 -7.88 13.04 -12.62
C SER A 483 -7.74 14.31 -13.49
N ILE A 484 -7.64 15.50 -12.89
CA ILE A 484 -7.59 16.76 -13.62
C ILE A 484 -6.15 17.14 -13.92
N ASP A 485 -5.80 17.28 -15.19
CA ASP A 485 -4.49 17.80 -15.63
C ASP A 485 -4.46 19.33 -15.48
N LEU A 486 -3.77 19.79 -14.43
CA LEU A 486 -3.63 21.21 -14.10
C LEU A 486 -2.81 21.98 -15.15
N VAL A 487 -1.84 21.33 -15.77
CA VAL A 487 -1.02 21.93 -16.82
C VAL A 487 -1.88 22.30 -18.01
N THR A 488 -2.80 21.42 -18.41
CA THR A 488 -3.76 21.70 -19.49
C THR A 488 -4.69 22.88 -19.14
N ILE A 489 -5.18 22.96 -17.89
CA ILE A 489 -6.01 24.12 -17.48
C ILE A 489 -5.20 25.41 -17.58
N VAL A 490 -3.99 25.43 -17.00
CA VAL A 490 -3.12 26.64 -17.01
C VAL A 490 -2.76 27.08 -18.43
N ALA A 491 -2.56 26.14 -19.36
CA ALA A 491 -2.29 26.46 -20.76
C ALA A 491 -3.50 27.06 -21.49
N LEU A 492 -4.71 26.56 -21.19
CA LEU A 492 -5.94 27.01 -21.84
C LEU A 492 -6.56 28.25 -21.21
N ALA A 493 -6.36 28.48 -19.91
CA ALA A 493 -7.01 29.54 -19.16
C ALA A 493 -6.92 30.93 -19.79
N PRO A 494 -5.76 31.40 -20.36
CA PRO A 494 -5.66 32.71 -20.97
C PRO A 494 -6.47 32.89 -22.28
N MET A 495 -6.99 31.81 -22.85
CA MET A 495 -7.68 31.82 -24.15
C MET A 495 -9.18 31.92 -24.03
N TYR A 496 -9.73 31.82 -22.80
CA TYR A 496 -11.18 31.76 -22.58
C TYR A 496 -11.59 32.64 -21.41
N ASP A 497 -12.53 33.52 -21.67
CA ASP A 497 -13.09 34.42 -20.66
C ASP A 497 -14.33 33.85 -19.96
N GLN A 498 -14.82 32.69 -20.39
CA GLN A 498 -15.99 32.02 -19.83
C GLN A 498 -15.64 30.63 -19.32
N VAL A 499 -16.05 30.31 -18.09
CA VAL A 499 -15.81 28.97 -17.47
C VAL A 499 -16.38 27.83 -18.32
N PRO A 500 -17.61 27.91 -18.88
CA PRO A 500 -18.16 26.87 -19.74
C PRO A 500 -17.29 26.58 -20.97
N ASP A 501 -16.73 27.61 -21.60
CA ASP A 501 -15.91 27.48 -22.79
C ASP A 501 -14.54 26.86 -22.45
N LEU A 502 -13.95 27.32 -21.36
CA LEU A 502 -12.69 26.72 -20.81
C LEU A 502 -12.90 25.24 -20.46
N TYR A 503 -14.01 24.90 -19.81
CA TYR A 503 -14.35 23.52 -19.50
C TYR A 503 -14.54 22.66 -20.74
N ALA A 504 -15.26 23.18 -21.74
CA ALA A 504 -15.44 22.48 -23.01
C ALA A 504 -14.10 22.29 -23.76
N ALA A 505 -13.22 23.31 -23.73
CA ALA A 505 -11.87 23.21 -24.30
C ALA A 505 -11.01 22.18 -23.57
N TYR A 506 -11.05 22.17 -22.24
CA TYR A 506 -10.35 21.18 -21.43
C TYR A 506 -10.77 19.74 -21.79
N ASN A 507 -12.08 19.47 -21.87
CA ASN A 507 -12.60 18.14 -22.20
C ASN A 507 -12.29 17.69 -23.65
N ARG A 508 -11.91 18.61 -24.53
CA ARG A 508 -11.38 18.27 -25.86
C ARG A 508 -9.88 18.00 -25.87
N ALA A 509 -9.13 18.65 -24.97
CA ALA A 509 -7.67 18.59 -24.92
C ALA A 509 -7.13 17.52 -23.98
N ALA A 510 -7.91 17.13 -22.98
CA ALA A 510 -7.54 16.15 -21.95
C ALA A 510 -8.67 15.12 -21.76
N SER A 511 -8.44 14.16 -20.86
CA SER A 511 -9.49 13.19 -20.47
C SER A 511 -10.72 13.93 -19.93
N PRO A 512 -11.94 13.62 -20.40
CA PRO A 512 -13.15 14.24 -19.91
C PRO A 512 -13.33 14.14 -18.41
N ALA A 513 -13.70 15.23 -17.76
CA ALA A 513 -13.80 15.32 -16.32
C ALA A 513 -15.18 15.83 -15.89
N PRO A 514 -15.69 15.40 -14.71
CA PRO A 514 -16.88 15.97 -14.12
C PRO A 514 -16.69 17.46 -13.84
N LEU A 515 -17.70 18.29 -14.15
CA LEU A 515 -17.66 19.73 -13.91
C LEU A 515 -17.31 20.12 -12.46
N PRO A 516 -17.82 19.45 -11.41
CA PRO A 516 -17.45 19.78 -10.04
C PRO A 516 -15.95 19.56 -9.73
N ASP A 517 -15.32 18.52 -10.31
CA ASP A 517 -13.89 18.26 -10.13
C ASP A 517 -13.04 19.28 -10.89
N PHE A 518 -13.45 19.65 -12.11
CA PHE A 518 -12.82 20.73 -12.89
C PHE A 518 -12.88 22.08 -12.16
N LEU A 519 -14.04 22.47 -11.65
CA LEU A 519 -14.20 23.72 -10.89
C LEU A 519 -13.38 23.71 -9.60
N GLY A 520 -13.33 22.57 -8.91
CA GLY A 520 -12.45 22.40 -7.74
C GLY A 520 -10.97 22.59 -8.09
N ALA A 521 -10.51 22.02 -9.19
CA ALA A 521 -9.13 22.17 -9.66
C ALA A 521 -8.83 23.63 -10.07
N LEU A 522 -9.74 24.28 -10.79
CA LEU A 522 -9.60 25.68 -11.16
C LEU A 522 -9.51 26.60 -9.94
N SER A 523 -10.33 26.33 -8.90
CA SER A 523 -10.29 27.07 -7.64
C SER A 523 -8.97 26.87 -6.89
N VAL A 524 -8.40 25.66 -6.91
CA VAL A 524 -7.08 25.40 -6.33
C VAL A 524 -6.00 26.16 -7.09
N LEU A 525 -6.03 26.19 -8.44
CA LEU A 525 -5.06 26.92 -9.23
C LEU A 525 -5.04 28.42 -8.90
N VAL A 526 -6.22 29.01 -8.71
CA VAL A 526 -6.34 30.43 -8.30
C VAL A 526 -5.91 30.62 -6.84
N ALA A 527 -6.45 29.82 -5.91
CA ALA A 527 -6.17 29.96 -4.48
C ALA A 527 -4.69 29.75 -4.11
N LYS A 528 -3.97 28.93 -4.88
CA LYS A 528 -2.56 28.63 -4.63
C LYS A 528 -1.60 29.47 -5.48
N GLY A 529 -2.11 30.45 -6.21
CA GLY A 529 -1.30 31.39 -6.95
C GLY A 529 -0.62 30.81 -8.20
N MET A 530 -1.24 29.83 -8.84
CA MET A 530 -0.82 29.33 -10.17
C MET A 530 -1.50 30.11 -11.30
N LEU A 531 -2.72 30.57 -11.08
CA LEU A 531 -3.48 31.46 -11.93
C LEU A 531 -3.89 32.71 -11.16
N ASP A 532 -3.70 33.86 -11.76
CA ASP A 532 -4.24 35.13 -11.27
C ASP A 532 -5.60 35.39 -11.93
N LEU A 533 -6.56 35.82 -11.12
CA LEU A 533 -7.90 36.17 -11.55
C LEU A 533 -7.95 37.69 -11.72
N ALA A 534 -8.02 38.18 -12.97
CA ALA A 534 -8.07 39.57 -13.31
C ALA A 534 -9.46 40.21 -13.06
#